data_5b026663475730417b6eac0b2e5f27a7
#
_entry.id   5b026663475730417b6eac0b2e5f27a7
#
_cell.length_a   1.000
_cell.length_b   1.000
_cell.length_c   1.000
_cell.angle_alpha   90.00
_cell.angle_beta   90.00
_cell.angle_gamma   90.00
#
_symmetry.space_group_name_H-M   'P 1'
#
loop_
_entity.id
_entity.type
_entity.pdbx_description
1 polymer ?
#
loop_
_entity_poly.entity_id
_entity_poly.type
_entity_poly.pdbx_seq_one_letter_code
_entity_poly.pdbx_strand_id
1 'polypeptide(L)'
;MKNLVFLALLVLTCYAAGMFQYQPLMFLFVLECVYLVVMLFQVCYFKRHLSLSLLRQSDAVERGTKYECICKVHNTGKLPVSRFSLRVFFSYGHEIGSYKGNLFAGSECGDSKIQFQIYAQHCGLVETEIKWIKVYDYLSLCSLKKHLGQKMTLTVFPKERALHLAFESFGGAGTVQMEQQSWQKTQNIYGEFSQNREYRPGDPTRYIHWNLSARTDQIWVREYGQERDFQVNLLLELDLYDPLIPDIVERMDAFYELLSAMLLGLLQHVSTVCVSWYGGEKVGIVSARVADTAECRELLSRLFEIDFLDQEPEKAHLLFRDLTADQANLMRLTSGLCWYCGQTLIQQFSELNLDREIEDQIYQIGGVLP
;
A
#
# COMPACT_ATOMS: atom_id res chain seq x y z
N MET A 1 -1.99 39.17 -14.64
CA MET A 1 -2.26 40.57 -14.31
C MET A 1 -0.94 41.39 -14.18
N LYS A 2 0.04 41.00 -13.35
CA LYS A 2 1.30 41.78 -13.16
C LYS A 2 2.06 42.05 -14.46
N ASN A 3 2.23 41.07 -15.33
CA ASN A 3 2.92 41.20 -16.63
C ASN A 3 2.23 42.20 -17.56
N LEU A 4 0.90 42.20 -17.54
CA LEU A 4 0.09 43.08 -18.37
C LEU A 4 0.20 44.55 -17.91
N VAL A 5 0.23 44.70 -16.58
CA VAL A 5 0.44 46.06 -15.98
C VAL A 5 1.84 46.57 -16.30
N PHE A 6 2.88 45.75 -16.20
CA PHE A 6 4.26 46.16 -16.52
C PHE A 6 4.41 46.49 -18.01
N LEU A 7 3.81 45.71 -18.89
CA LEU A 7 3.82 45.95 -20.32
C LEU A 7 3.06 47.23 -20.67
N ALA A 8 1.92 47.45 -20.03
CA ALA A 8 1.16 48.69 -20.20
C ALA A 8 1.96 49.94 -19.72
N LEU A 9 2.69 49.80 -18.59
CA LEU A 9 3.57 50.83 -18.09
C LEU A 9 4.69 51.14 -19.10
N LEU A 10 5.36 50.13 -19.64
CA LEU A 10 6.41 50.27 -20.64
C LEU A 10 5.91 50.92 -21.92
N VAL A 11 4.70 50.61 -22.39
CA VAL A 11 4.09 51.27 -23.54
C VAL A 11 3.75 52.74 -23.23
N LEU A 12 3.24 53.00 -22.01
CA LEU A 12 2.89 54.36 -21.58
C LEU A 12 4.14 55.25 -21.46
N THR A 13 5.23 54.73 -20.85
CA THR A 13 6.50 55.46 -20.73
C THR A 13 7.12 55.70 -22.09
N CYS A 14 7.08 54.73 -23.00
CA CYS A 14 7.52 54.89 -24.40
C CYS A 14 6.74 56.00 -25.13
N TYR A 15 5.41 55.98 -25.02
CA TYR A 15 4.55 56.95 -25.64
C TYR A 15 4.77 58.34 -25.08
N ALA A 16 4.85 58.47 -23.76
CA ALA A 16 5.09 59.74 -23.09
C ALA A 16 6.49 60.31 -23.41
N ALA A 17 7.53 59.50 -23.47
CA ALA A 17 8.88 59.86 -23.85
C ALA A 17 8.94 60.42 -25.28
N GLY A 18 8.18 59.81 -26.22
CA GLY A 18 8.09 60.29 -27.61
C GLY A 18 7.31 61.58 -27.75
N MET A 19 6.20 61.74 -27.00
CA MET A 19 5.36 62.94 -27.06
C MET A 19 6.00 64.19 -26.46
N PHE A 20 6.60 64.04 -25.29
CA PHE A 20 7.10 65.17 -24.51
C PHE A 20 8.58 65.47 -24.72
N GLN A 21 9.32 64.63 -25.47
CA GLN A 21 10.79 64.77 -25.68
C GLN A 21 11.60 65.11 -24.43
N TYR A 22 11.10 64.63 -23.26
CA TYR A 22 11.65 64.89 -21.94
C TYR A 22 12.75 63.88 -21.59
N GLN A 23 14.01 64.35 -21.52
CA GLN A 23 15.16 63.46 -21.32
C GLN A 23 15.03 62.49 -20.14
N PRO A 24 14.56 62.86 -18.95
CA PRO A 24 14.37 61.89 -17.86
C PRO A 24 13.42 60.76 -18.18
N LEU A 25 12.39 60.98 -19.00
CA LEU A 25 11.42 59.98 -19.39
C LEU A 25 12.04 58.97 -20.36
N MET A 26 12.93 59.43 -21.25
CA MET A 26 13.72 58.53 -22.11
C MET A 26 14.66 57.64 -21.29
N PHE A 27 15.29 58.18 -20.26
CA PHE A 27 16.12 57.39 -19.35
C PHE A 27 15.32 56.33 -18.60
N LEU A 28 14.11 56.68 -18.14
CA LEU A 28 13.22 55.74 -17.46
C LEU A 28 12.85 54.58 -18.40
N PHE A 29 12.45 54.88 -19.64
CA PHE A 29 12.13 53.83 -20.65
C PHE A 29 13.32 52.93 -20.92
N VAL A 30 14.51 53.48 -21.11
CA VAL A 30 15.74 52.69 -21.31
C VAL A 30 16.01 51.79 -20.10
N LEU A 31 15.83 52.31 -18.88
CA LEU A 31 16.00 51.57 -17.63
C LEU A 31 15.00 50.39 -17.55
N GLU A 32 13.74 50.59 -17.92
CA GLU A 32 12.71 49.52 -17.96
C GLU A 32 13.08 48.48 -18.97
N CYS A 33 13.60 48.83 -20.16
CA CYS A 33 14.08 47.89 -21.15
C CYS A 33 15.29 47.05 -20.67
N VAL A 34 16.27 47.73 -20.07
CA VAL A 34 17.44 47.07 -19.46
C VAL A 34 16.99 46.10 -18.35
N TYR A 35 16.06 46.53 -17.53
CA TYR A 35 15.51 45.70 -16.46
C TYR A 35 14.81 44.44 -16.99
N LEU A 36 14.05 44.54 -18.07
CA LEU A 36 13.46 43.36 -18.77
C LEU A 36 14.52 42.37 -19.19
N VAL A 37 15.61 42.86 -19.81
CA VAL A 37 16.71 41.98 -20.25
C VAL A 37 17.37 41.28 -19.05
N VAL A 38 17.61 42.02 -17.97
CA VAL A 38 18.19 41.48 -16.73
C VAL A 38 17.27 40.41 -16.11
N MET A 39 15.95 40.61 -16.11
CA MET A 39 15.00 39.60 -15.62
C MET A 39 15.00 38.32 -16.45
N LEU A 40 15.01 38.43 -17.76
CA LEU A 40 15.09 37.28 -18.65
C LEU A 40 16.40 36.51 -18.38
N PHE A 41 17.50 37.23 -18.26
CA PHE A 41 18.78 36.65 -17.93
C PHE A 41 18.75 35.93 -16.55
N GLN A 42 18.15 36.53 -15.54
CA GLN A 42 17.99 35.95 -14.20
C GLN A 42 17.22 34.64 -14.25
N VAL A 43 16.05 34.60 -14.94
CA VAL A 43 15.24 33.39 -15.00
C VAL A 43 15.97 32.27 -15.75
N CYS A 44 16.71 32.62 -16.82
CA CYS A 44 17.57 31.67 -17.53
C CYS A 44 18.71 31.14 -16.64
N TYR A 45 19.35 32.03 -15.86
CA TYR A 45 20.38 31.69 -14.90
C TYR A 45 19.83 30.73 -13.83
N PHE A 46 18.70 31.06 -13.21
CA PHE A 46 18.05 30.21 -12.20
C PHE A 46 17.64 28.85 -12.76
N LYS A 47 17.04 28.82 -13.96
CA LYS A 47 16.67 27.57 -14.62
C LYS A 47 17.89 26.63 -14.82
N ARG A 48 19.07 27.20 -15.12
CA ARG A 48 20.30 26.46 -15.36
C ARG A 48 20.92 25.88 -14.07
N HIS A 49 20.89 26.69 -12.99
CA HIS A 49 21.59 26.35 -11.74
C HIS A 49 20.71 25.67 -10.69
N LEU A 50 19.38 25.66 -10.87
CA LEU A 50 18.49 24.99 -9.93
C LEU A 50 18.31 23.54 -10.33
N SER A 51 18.64 22.62 -9.42
CA SER A 51 18.37 21.19 -9.49
C SER A 51 17.56 20.75 -8.29
N LEU A 52 16.82 19.66 -8.46
CA LEU A 52 15.88 19.18 -7.47
C LEU A 52 15.95 17.67 -7.43
N SER A 53 15.96 17.11 -6.23
CA SER A 53 15.89 15.66 -5.99
C SER A 53 14.87 15.35 -4.90
N LEU A 54 14.04 14.32 -5.13
CA LEU A 54 13.17 13.78 -4.11
C LEU A 54 13.97 12.88 -3.18
N LEU A 55 13.85 13.10 -1.88
CA LEU A 55 14.43 12.23 -0.87
C LEU A 55 13.32 11.33 -0.32
N ARG A 56 13.59 10.04 -0.36
CA ARG A 56 12.71 9.03 0.23
C ARG A 56 12.97 8.99 1.73
N GLN A 57 11.94 9.21 2.53
CA GLN A 57 12.04 9.18 3.99
C GLN A 57 11.59 7.83 4.55
N SER A 58 10.59 7.23 3.94
CA SER A 58 10.03 5.93 4.32
C SER A 58 9.54 5.20 3.07
N ASP A 59 9.58 3.89 3.11
CA ASP A 59 9.13 3.04 2.02
C ASP A 59 7.65 2.70 2.12
N ALA A 60 7.10 2.83 3.32
CA ALA A 60 5.76 2.41 3.65
C ALA A 60 5.10 3.36 4.65
N VAL A 61 3.80 3.57 4.49
CA VAL A 61 2.97 4.44 5.32
C VAL A 61 1.59 3.79 5.49
N GLU A 62 0.93 4.04 6.61
CA GLU A 62 -0.44 3.58 6.83
C GLU A 62 -1.47 4.54 6.23
N ARG A 63 -2.57 3.97 5.75
CA ARG A 63 -3.73 4.73 5.26
C ARG A 63 -4.27 5.67 6.33
N GLY A 64 -4.66 6.87 5.92
CA GLY A 64 -5.18 7.90 6.83
C GLY A 64 -4.11 8.69 7.57
N THR A 65 -2.83 8.41 7.36
CA THR A 65 -1.73 9.16 7.97
C THR A 65 -1.19 10.25 7.04
N LYS A 66 -0.55 11.26 7.63
CA LYS A 66 0.16 12.29 6.88
C LYS A 66 1.60 11.85 6.67
N TYR A 67 2.00 11.80 5.42
CA TYR A 67 3.36 11.47 5.03
C TYR A 67 4.13 12.74 4.65
N GLU A 68 5.34 12.88 5.18
CA GLU A 68 6.22 13.99 4.85
C GLU A 68 7.14 13.61 3.70
N CYS A 69 6.96 14.33 2.58
CA CYS A 69 7.89 14.26 1.46
C CYS A 69 8.94 15.36 1.60
N ILE A 70 10.20 14.98 1.50
CA ILE A 70 11.32 15.92 1.52
C ILE A 70 11.86 16.06 0.10
N CYS A 71 11.83 17.28 -0.39
CA CYS A 71 12.44 17.64 -1.65
C CYS A 71 13.72 18.43 -1.37
N LYS A 72 14.86 17.90 -1.78
CA LYS A 72 16.14 18.59 -1.72
C LYS A 72 16.28 19.44 -2.96
N VAL A 73 16.43 20.73 -2.76
CA VAL A 73 16.69 21.72 -3.81
C VAL A 73 18.14 22.15 -3.70
N HIS A 74 18.88 21.97 -4.78
CA HIS A 74 20.28 22.35 -4.86
C HIS A 74 20.44 23.51 -5.84
N ASN A 75 20.86 24.65 -5.33
CA ASN A 75 21.17 25.85 -6.11
C ASN A 75 22.68 26.01 -6.24
N THR A 76 23.22 25.65 -7.41
CA THR A 76 24.64 25.80 -7.74
C THR A 76 25.03 27.25 -8.07
N GLY A 77 24.03 28.13 -8.15
CA GLY A 77 24.23 29.54 -8.47
C GLY A 77 24.66 30.36 -7.25
N LYS A 78 25.18 31.57 -7.53
CA LYS A 78 25.55 32.55 -6.50
C LYS A 78 24.40 33.46 -6.06
N LEU A 79 23.25 33.36 -6.75
CA LEU A 79 22.08 34.19 -6.47
C LEU A 79 20.97 33.33 -5.83
N PRO A 80 20.36 33.80 -4.75
CA PRO A 80 19.22 33.10 -4.16
C PRO A 80 18.00 33.15 -5.08
N VAL A 81 17.22 32.08 -5.13
CA VAL A 81 15.97 32.02 -5.89
C VAL A 81 14.83 32.40 -4.96
N SER A 82 14.22 33.57 -5.17
CA SER A 82 13.16 34.05 -4.29
C SER A 82 11.87 33.24 -4.39
N ARG A 83 11.56 32.76 -5.58
CA ARG A 83 10.33 32.01 -5.80
C ARG A 83 10.45 31.03 -6.95
N PHE A 84 10.00 29.81 -6.69
CA PHE A 84 9.70 28.82 -7.73
C PHE A 84 8.42 28.07 -7.36
N SER A 85 7.80 27.44 -8.32
CA SER A 85 6.66 26.56 -8.07
C SER A 85 6.93 25.17 -8.61
N LEU A 86 6.60 24.17 -7.78
CA LEU A 86 6.66 22.76 -8.13
C LEU A 86 5.25 22.31 -8.49
N ARG A 87 5.13 21.54 -9.56
CA ARG A 87 3.89 20.82 -9.84
C ARG A 87 4.12 19.36 -9.54
N VAL A 88 3.47 18.89 -8.49
CA VAL A 88 3.51 17.52 -8.01
C VAL A 88 2.25 16.81 -8.48
N PHE A 89 2.41 15.63 -9.01
CA PHE A 89 1.34 14.72 -9.38
C PHE A 89 1.41 13.51 -8.47
N PHE A 90 0.26 13.09 -7.98
CA PHE A 90 0.11 11.85 -7.24
C PHE A 90 -0.82 10.96 -8.05
N SER A 91 -0.42 9.74 -8.34
CA SER A 91 -1.25 8.72 -8.94
C SER A 91 -1.30 7.49 -8.03
N TYR A 92 -2.48 6.94 -7.87
CA TYR A 92 -2.73 5.71 -7.13
C TYR A 92 -2.94 4.60 -8.14
N GLY A 93 -2.05 3.58 -8.13
CA GLY A 93 -2.14 2.46 -9.05
C GLY A 93 -2.23 2.88 -10.52
N HIS A 94 -2.99 2.14 -11.31
CA HIS A 94 -3.15 2.34 -12.74
C HIS A 94 -4.06 3.53 -13.09
N GLU A 95 -3.62 4.77 -12.81
CA GLU A 95 -4.27 6.04 -13.20
C GLU A 95 -5.67 6.33 -12.62
N ILE A 96 -6.18 5.54 -11.71
CA ILE A 96 -7.56 5.65 -11.18
C ILE A 96 -7.79 6.94 -10.39
N GLY A 97 -6.75 7.60 -9.91
CA GLY A 97 -6.86 8.91 -9.26
C GLY A 97 -5.59 9.73 -9.41
N SER A 98 -5.66 10.90 -10.00
CA SER A 98 -4.51 11.81 -10.04
C SER A 98 -4.82 13.13 -9.37
N TYR A 99 -4.10 13.47 -8.31
CA TYR A 99 -4.17 14.76 -7.65
C TYR A 99 -3.05 15.68 -8.13
N LYS A 100 -3.32 16.97 -8.31
CA LYS A 100 -2.36 17.97 -8.77
C LYS A 100 -2.19 19.02 -7.68
N GLY A 101 -0.99 19.14 -7.16
CA GLY A 101 -0.61 20.19 -6.21
C GLY A 101 0.40 21.18 -6.79
N ASN A 102 0.24 22.47 -6.51
CA ASN A 102 1.25 23.49 -6.79
C ASN A 102 1.86 23.95 -5.47
N LEU A 103 3.15 23.71 -5.29
CA LEU A 103 3.92 24.17 -4.14
C LEU A 103 4.76 25.39 -4.54
N PHE A 104 4.78 26.38 -3.69
CA PHE A 104 5.62 27.58 -3.88
C PHE A 104 6.69 27.61 -2.79
N ALA A 105 7.91 27.80 -3.20
CA ALA A 105 9.04 27.89 -2.29
C ALA A 105 10.13 28.83 -2.83
N GLY A 106 11.05 29.18 -1.98
CA GLY A 106 12.32 29.86 -2.32
C GLY A 106 13.49 28.95 -2.03
N SER A 107 14.66 29.26 -2.55
CA SER A 107 15.90 28.55 -2.27
C SER A 107 17.04 29.55 -2.09
N GLU A 108 17.76 29.40 -1.01
CA GLU A 108 19.04 30.08 -0.80
C GLU A 108 20.14 29.47 -1.68
N CYS A 109 21.32 30.05 -1.64
CA CYS A 109 22.48 29.45 -2.33
C CYS A 109 22.91 28.16 -1.61
N GLY A 110 23.16 27.10 -2.37
CA GLY A 110 23.50 25.80 -1.83
C GLY A 110 22.29 24.85 -1.67
N ASP A 111 22.32 24.04 -0.63
CA ASP A 111 21.30 23.03 -0.37
C ASP A 111 20.18 23.57 0.50
N SER A 112 18.95 23.49 0.04
CA SER A 112 17.75 23.76 0.81
C SER A 112 16.80 22.56 0.77
N LYS A 113 16.03 22.38 1.84
CA LYS A 113 15.05 21.29 1.94
C LYS A 113 13.65 21.91 1.98
N ILE A 114 12.77 21.38 1.16
CA ILE A 114 11.35 21.73 1.16
C ILE A 114 10.60 20.52 1.66
N GLN A 115 9.79 20.72 2.69
CA GLN A 115 8.92 19.69 3.23
C GLN A 115 7.48 19.98 2.81
N PHE A 116 6.79 18.96 2.36
CA PHE A 116 5.35 19.04 2.09
C PHE A 116 4.70 17.74 2.54
N GLN A 117 3.47 17.86 2.98
CA GLN A 117 2.72 16.73 3.49
C GLN A 117 1.75 16.23 2.43
N ILE A 118 1.71 14.92 2.27
CA ILE A 118 0.72 14.21 1.47
C ILE A 118 -0.15 13.42 2.44
N TYR A 119 -1.44 13.43 2.22
CA TYR A 119 -2.37 12.62 2.97
C TYR A 119 -2.58 11.29 2.21
N ALA A 120 -2.26 10.18 2.85
CA ALA A 120 -2.42 8.84 2.29
C ALA A 120 -3.90 8.42 2.35
N GLN A 121 -4.69 8.79 1.33
CA GLN A 121 -6.14 8.51 1.30
C GLN A 121 -6.45 7.06 0.95
N HIS A 122 -5.70 6.50 0.01
CA HIS A 122 -5.97 5.19 -0.59
C HIS A 122 -4.82 4.24 -0.37
N CYS A 123 -5.13 2.95 -0.23
CA CYS A 123 -4.14 1.86 -0.16
C CYS A 123 -3.51 1.61 -1.53
N GLY A 124 -2.31 1.04 -1.53
CA GLY A 124 -1.62 0.63 -2.75
C GLY A 124 -0.35 1.40 -3.04
N LEU A 125 0.12 1.30 -4.29
CA LEU A 125 1.31 2.00 -4.76
C LEU A 125 0.96 3.42 -5.18
N VAL A 126 1.54 4.41 -4.50
CA VAL A 126 1.39 5.82 -4.82
C VAL A 126 2.62 6.29 -5.58
N GLU A 127 2.47 6.64 -6.85
CA GLU A 127 3.52 7.30 -7.59
C GLU A 127 3.44 8.82 -7.39
N THR A 128 4.51 9.39 -6.88
CA THR A 128 4.70 10.83 -6.78
C THR A 128 5.65 11.27 -7.88
N GLU A 129 5.17 12.08 -8.81
CA GLU A 129 5.96 12.59 -9.93
C GLU A 129 6.04 14.12 -9.86
N ILE A 130 7.26 14.65 -9.91
CA ILE A 130 7.50 16.07 -10.15
C ILE A 130 7.78 16.27 -11.63
N LYS A 131 6.75 16.65 -12.39
CA LYS A 131 6.88 16.84 -13.84
C LYS A 131 7.73 18.03 -14.21
N TRP A 132 7.49 19.17 -13.54
CA TRP A 132 8.25 20.39 -13.83
C TRP A 132 8.39 21.29 -12.61
N ILE A 133 9.44 22.11 -12.65
CA ILE A 133 9.65 23.28 -11.81
C ILE A 133 9.45 24.53 -12.68
N LYS A 134 8.71 25.49 -12.18
CA LYS A 134 8.55 26.80 -12.78
C LYS A 134 9.29 27.83 -11.92
N VAL A 135 10.33 28.41 -12.47
CA VAL A 135 11.19 29.38 -11.78
C VAL A 135 10.76 30.78 -12.18
N TYR A 136 10.74 31.69 -11.21
CA TYR A 136 10.35 33.09 -11.39
C TYR A 136 11.55 34.00 -11.16
N ASP A 137 11.53 35.17 -11.80
CA ASP A 137 12.38 36.27 -11.43
C ASP A 137 11.97 36.91 -10.10
N TYR A 138 12.75 37.85 -9.57
CA TYR A 138 12.48 38.50 -8.25
C TYR A 138 11.13 39.24 -8.19
N LEU A 139 10.69 39.88 -9.28
CA LEU A 139 9.36 40.48 -9.35
C LEU A 139 8.24 39.57 -9.77
N SER A 140 8.57 38.33 -10.17
CA SER A 140 7.63 37.35 -10.70
C SER A 140 6.91 37.81 -11.98
N LEU A 141 7.59 38.61 -12.80
CA LEU A 141 7.11 39.04 -14.12
C LEU A 141 7.43 37.99 -15.19
N CYS A 142 8.61 37.44 -15.15
CA CYS A 142 9.04 36.40 -16.07
C CYS A 142 9.11 35.03 -15.38
N SER A 143 8.86 33.98 -16.14
CA SER A 143 8.99 32.62 -15.60
C SER A 143 9.33 31.62 -16.68
N LEU A 144 10.19 30.65 -16.37
CA LEU A 144 10.54 29.54 -17.24
C LEU A 144 10.24 28.22 -16.57
N LYS A 145 9.81 27.24 -17.37
CA LYS A 145 9.60 25.86 -16.93
C LYS A 145 10.84 25.03 -17.20
N LYS A 146 11.19 24.15 -16.29
CA LYS A 146 12.19 23.10 -16.44
C LYS A 146 11.52 21.76 -16.16
N HIS A 147 11.58 20.84 -17.10
CA HIS A 147 11.11 19.47 -16.90
C HIS A 147 12.11 18.71 -16.04
N LEU A 148 11.62 17.95 -15.07
CA LEU A 148 12.44 17.18 -14.15
C LEU A 148 12.20 15.69 -14.29
N GLY A 149 10.93 15.26 -14.41
CA GLY A 149 10.55 13.85 -14.60
C GLY A 149 11.00 12.95 -13.46
N GLN A 150 11.11 13.48 -12.23
CA GLN A 150 11.49 12.67 -11.09
C GLN A 150 10.28 11.98 -10.51
N LYS A 151 10.41 10.66 -10.35
CA LYS A 151 9.38 9.79 -9.80
C LYS A 151 9.85 9.20 -8.48
N MET A 152 8.92 9.01 -7.57
CA MET A 152 9.09 8.31 -6.32
C MET A 152 7.84 7.46 -6.08
N THR A 153 8.03 6.20 -5.72
CA THR A 153 6.95 5.30 -5.33
C THR A 153 6.90 5.20 -3.81
N LEU A 154 5.70 5.22 -3.27
CA LEU A 154 5.38 5.04 -1.86
C LEU A 154 4.33 3.94 -1.76
N THR A 155 4.51 3.01 -0.84
CA THR A 155 3.50 1.99 -0.55
C THR A 155 2.64 2.42 0.63
N VAL A 156 1.33 2.47 0.42
CA VAL A 156 0.35 2.78 1.48
C VAL A 156 -0.35 1.48 1.88
N PHE A 157 -0.13 1.08 3.13
CA PHE A 157 -0.76 -0.11 3.70
C PHE A 157 -2.08 0.23 4.40
N PRO A 158 -3.02 -0.72 4.48
CA PRO A 158 -4.19 -0.59 5.33
C PRO A 158 -3.78 -0.47 6.80
N LYS A 159 -4.67 0.03 7.64
CA LYS A 159 -4.46 0.08 9.09
C LYS A 159 -4.34 -1.33 9.66
N GLU A 160 -3.38 -1.53 10.57
CA GLU A 160 -3.21 -2.80 11.26
C GLU A 160 -4.30 -2.99 12.31
N ARG A 161 -5.32 -3.75 11.95
CA ARG A 161 -6.42 -4.17 12.82
C ARG A 161 -6.65 -5.66 12.63
N ALA A 162 -7.07 -6.35 13.66
CA ALA A 162 -7.41 -7.76 13.60
C ALA A 162 -8.93 -7.92 13.69
N LEU A 163 -9.47 -8.78 12.84
CA LEU A 163 -10.87 -9.16 12.92
C LEU A 163 -11.06 -10.09 14.15
N HIS A 164 -12.08 -9.85 14.94
CA HIS A 164 -12.39 -10.68 16.11
C HIS A 164 -13.10 -11.96 15.66
N LEU A 165 -12.36 -13.08 15.72
CA LEU A 165 -12.85 -14.38 15.31
C LEU A 165 -13.08 -15.27 16.51
N ALA A 166 -14.22 -15.94 16.56
CA ALA A 166 -14.53 -16.97 17.52
C ALA A 166 -14.76 -18.30 16.77
N PHE A 167 -13.94 -19.29 17.09
CA PHE A 167 -14.08 -20.62 16.53
C PHE A 167 -14.93 -21.46 17.46
N GLU A 168 -16.01 -22.05 16.96
CA GLU A 168 -16.78 -23.02 17.71
C GLU A 168 -15.94 -24.30 17.84
N SER A 169 -15.40 -24.52 19.04
CA SER A 169 -14.86 -25.84 19.37
C SER A 169 -16.03 -26.82 19.45
N PHE A 170 -16.10 -27.76 18.54
CA PHE A 170 -16.97 -28.91 18.67
C PHE A 170 -16.53 -29.76 19.87
N GLY A 171 -16.94 -29.36 21.06
CA GLY A 171 -16.90 -30.13 22.30
C GLY A 171 -17.99 -31.18 22.29
N GLY A 172 -17.94 -32.11 21.36
CA GLY A 172 -18.79 -33.30 21.32
C GLY A 172 -17.95 -34.54 21.58
N ALA A 173 -18.13 -35.14 22.73
CA ALA A 173 -17.67 -36.51 22.98
C ALA A 173 -18.26 -37.48 21.94
N GLY A 174 -17.59 -37.66 20.85
CA GLY A 174 -17.92 -38.57 19.79
C GLY A 174 -16.66 -38.88 18.99
N THR A 175 -16.08 -40.04 19.22
CA THR A 175 -15.03 -40.62 18.37
C THR A 175 -15.50 -40.69 16.92
N VAL A 176 -15.27 -39.63 16.18
CA VAL A 176 -15.36 -39.69 14.73
C VAL A 176 -14.00 -40.18 14.23
N GLN A 177 -13.94 -41.42 13.79
CA GLN A 177 -12.86 -41.89 12.96
C GLN A 177 -12.83 -41.04 11.70
N MET A 178 -11.94 -40.02 11.67
CA MET A 178 -11.61 -39.33 10.45
C MET A 178 -10.82 -40.28 9.56
N GLU A 179 -11.42 -40.69 8.47
CA GLU A 179 -10.73 -41.32 7.35
C GLU A 179 -9.61 -40.36 6.91
N GLN A 180 -8.39 -40.86 7.05
CA GLN A 180 -7.16 -40.23 6.60
C GLN A 180 -7.16 -40.19 5.06
N GLN A 181 -7.68 -39.16 4.46
CA GLN A 181 -7.37 -38.83 3.07
C GLN A 181 -6.28 -37.77 3.01
N SER A 182 -5.08 -38.27 2.74
CA SER A 182 -3.93 -37.68 2.03
C SER A 182 -3.69 -36.16 2.14
N TRP A 183 -3.27 -35.69 3.29
CA TRP A 183 -2.45 -34.49 3.36
C TRP A 183 -0.98 -34.93 3.28
N GLN A 184 -0.22 -34.35 2.37
CA GLN A 184 1.21 -34.61 2.25
C GLN A 184 1.88 -34.34 3.60
N LYS A 185 2.32 -35.39 4.22
CA LYS A 185 3.08 -35.47 5.44
C LYS A 185 4.40 -34.71 5.24
N THR A 186 4.43 -33.42 5.53
CA THR A 186 5.71 -32.73 5.79
C THR A 186 6.14 -33.18 7.19
N GLN A 187 7.10 -34.08 7.22
CA GLN A 187 7.67 -34.65 8.42
C GLN A 187 8.50 -33.58 9.14
N ASN A 188 7.92 -32.89 10.12
CA ASN A 188 8.68 -32.34 11.23
C ASN A 188 8.18 -32.99 12.52
N ILE A 189 8.92 -34.04 12.94
CA ILE A 189 8.60 -35.00 14.01
C ILE A 189 9.15 -34.54 15.35
N TYR A 190 9.24 -33.24 15.63
CA TYR A 190 9.71 -32.77 16.94
C TYR A 190 8.80 -31.67 17.45
N GLY A 191 7.62 -32.05 17.97
CA GLY A 191 6.85 -31.18 18.84
C GLY A 191 7.60 -30.93 20.15
N GLU A 192 7.37 -29.80 20.81
CA GLU A 192 7.91 -29.53 22.13
C GLU A 192 7.46 -30.61 23.13
N PHE A 193 8.37 -30.96 24.04
CA PHE A 193 8.08 -31.89 25.10
C PHE A 193 6.94 -31.35 25.99
N SER A 194 5.80 -32.06 25.99
CA SER A 194 4.62 -31.66 26.77
C SER A 194 4.67 -32.24 28.19
N GLN A 195 4.66 -33.56 28.30
CA GLN A 195 4.67 -34.22 29.59
C GLN A 195 5.16 -35.66 29.47
N ASN A 196 5.46 -36.29 30.66
CA ASN A 196 5.66 -37.74 30.74
C ASN A 196 4.35 -38.39 31.19
N ARG A 197 3.91 -39.46 30.51
CA ARG A 197 2.80 -40.30 30.96
C ARG A 197 3.20 -41.75 31.06
N GLU A 198 2.39 -42.57 31.73
CA GLU A 198 2.60 -43.98 31.79
C GLU A 198 2.40 -44.66 30.43
N TYR A 199 3.20 -45.63 30.12
CA TYR A 199 3.16 -46.40 28.91
C TYR A 199 1.81 -47.14 28.75
N ARG A 200 1.24 -47.11 27.59
CA ARG A 200 0.07 -47.90 27.20
C ARG A 200 0.44 -48.89 26.08
N PRO A 201 -0.11 -50.12 26.09
CA PRO A 201 0.11 -51.07 24.98
C PRO A 201 -0.26 -50.44 23.62
N GLY A 202 0.73 -50.36 22.72
CA GLY A 202 0.61 -49.71 21.43
C GLY A 202 1.46 -48.43 21.28
N ASP A 203 2.02 -47.91 22.34
CA ASP A 203 2.92 -46.75 22.26
C ASP A 203 4.25 -47.10 21.60
N PRO A 204 4.76 -46.29 20.67
CA PRO A 204 6.04 -46.53 20.02
C PRO A 204 7.21 -46.53 21.03
N THR A 205 8.01 -47.58 21.01
CA THR A 205 9.14 -47.75 21.96
C THR A 205 10.19 -46.65 21.87
N ARG A 206 10.29 -45.91 20.75
CA ARG A 206 11.19 -44.80 20.55
C ARG A 206 10.89 -43.57 21.45
N TYR A 207 9.69 -43.48 22.01
CA TYR A 207 9.26 -42.40 22.89
C TYR A 207 9.40 -42.74 24.37
N ILE A 208 9.84 -43.96 24.72
CA ILE A 208 10.04 -44.35 26.09
C ILE A 208 11.17 -43.49 26.74
N HIS A 209 10.87 -42.90 27.88
CA HIS A 209 11.83 -42.14 28.66
C HIS A 209 12.66 -43.09 29.56
N TRP A 210 13.61 -43.81 28.97
CA TRP A 210 14.39 -44.87 29.65
C TRP A 210 15.00 -44.46 30.98
N ASN A 211 15.50 -43.24 31.08
CA ASN A 211 16.13 -42.73 32.29
C ASN A 211 15.12 -42.51 33.44
N LEU A 212 13.90 -42.08 33.17
CA LEU A 212 12.84 -41.93 34.15
C LEU A 212 12.26 -43.31 34.52
N SER A 213 12.03 -44.16 33.51
CA SER A 213 11.50 -45.52 33.68
C SER A 213 12.42 -46.36 34.57
N ALA A 214 13.73 -46.27 34.41
CA ALA A 214 14.71 -46.97 35.24
C ALA A 214 14.75 -46.52 36.72
N ARG A 215 14.26 -45.33 37.01
CA ARG A 215 14.23 -44.78 38.37
C ARG A 215 12.93 -45.06 39.12
N THR A 216 11.84 -45.26 38.38
CA THR A 216 10.50 -45.35 38.96
C THR A 216 9.92 -46.76 38.89
N ASP A 217 10.62 -47.72 38.31
CA ASP A 217 10.15 -49.10 38.04
C ASP A 217 8.84 -49.18 37.21
N GLN A 218 8.50 -48.10 36.50
CA GLN A 218 7.35 -47.97 35.62
C GLN A 218 7.80 -47.44 34.28
N ILE A 219 7.20 -47.91 33.21
CA ILE A 219 7.54 -47.46 31.86
C ILE A 219 6.86 -46.10 31.58
N TRP A 220 7.68 -45.08 31.39
CA TRP A 220 7.25 -43.73 31.07
C TRP A 220 7.49 -43.42 29.58
N VAL A 221 6.50 -42.79 28.94
CA VAL A 221 6.56 -42.33 27.55
C VAL A 221 6.57 -40.81 27.53
N ARG A 222 7.46 -40.24 26.74
CA ARG A 222 7.47 -38.81 26.45
C ARG A 222 6.31 -38.50 25.51
N GLU A 223 5.39 -37.71 25.97
CA GLU A 223 4.33 -37.15 25.17
C GLU A 223 4.81 -35.80 24.62
N TYR A 224 4.96 -35.77 23.32
CA TYR A 224 5.25 -34.52 22.61
C TYR A 224 3.93 -33.87 22.27
N GLY A 225 3.76 -32.59 22.61
CA GLY A 225 2.64 -31.81 22.13
C GLY A 225 2.68 -31.85 20.60
N GLN A 226 1.65 -32.34 19.99
CA GLN A 226 1.45 -32.09 18.57
C GLN A 226 1.14 -30.59 18.49
N GLU A 227 2.12 -29.76 18.14
CA GLU A 227 1.81 -28.51 17.48
C GLU A 227 1.04 -28.90 16.22
N ARG A 228 -0.27 -28.88 16.30
CA ARG A 228 -1.12 -29.00 15.13
C ARG A 228 -0.86 -27.71 14.38
N ASP A 229 -0.04 -27.77 13.33
CA ASP A 229 0.10 -26.71 12.34
C ASP A 229 -1.25 -26.56 11.65
N PHE A 230 -2.15 -25.81 12.26
CA PHE A 230 -3.43 -25.46 11.66
C PHE A 230 -3.17 -24.51 10.52
N GLN A 231 -3.37 -24.97 9.32
CA GLN A 231 -3.29 -24.18 8.12
C GLN A 231 -4.68 -23.88 7.60
N VAL A 232 -4.98 -22.62 7.37
CA VAL A 232 -6.22 -22.17 6.71
C VAL A 232 -5.90 -21.78 5.28
N ASN A 233 -6.76 -22.21 4.35
CA ASN A 233 -6.68 -21.80 2.95
C ASN A 233 -7.70 -20.68 2.70
N LEU A 234 -7.20 -19.52 2.28
CA LEU A 234 -7.99 -18.36 1.91
C LEU A 234 -7.87 -18.11 0.41
N LEU A 235 -8.99 -18.15 -0.29
CA LEU A 235 -9.05 -17.83 -1.70
C LEU A 235 -9.54 -16.40 -1.90
N LEU A 236 -8.81 -15.62 -2.69
CA LEU A 236 -9.20 -14.28 -3.07
C LEU A 236 -9.83 -14.28 -4.46
N GLU A 237 -11.08 -13.90 -4.52
CA GLU A 237 -11.81 -13.65 -5.76
C GLU A 237 -11.74 -12.17 -6.09
N LEU A 238 -10.80 -11.81 -6.97
CA LEU A 238 -10.47 -10.42 -7.31
C LEU A 238 -11.29 -9.95 -8.52
N ASP A 239 -12.60 -10.11 -8.45
CA ASP A 239 -13.53 -9.85 -9.53
C ASP A 239 -14.07 -8.41 -9.47
N LEU A 240 -13.20 -7.44 -9.78
CA LEU A 240 -13.54 -6.01 -9.74
C LEU A 240 -14.10 -5.44 -11.06
N TYR A 241 -14.27 -6.31 -12.06
CA TYR A 241 -14.70 -5.86 -13.37
C TYR A 241 -16.22 -5.60 -13.46
N ASP A 242 -16.68 -4.54 -12.81
CA ASP A 242 -17.93 -3.90 -13.17
C ASP A 242 -17.66 -2.40 -13.39
N PRO A 243 -17.56 -1.94 -14.64
CA PRO A 243 -17.33 -0.52 -14.94
C PRO A 243 -18.48 0.39 -14.49
N LEU A 244 -19.58 -0.18 -14.01
CA LEU A 244 -20.73 0.52 -13.46
C LEU A 244 -20.62 0.77 -11.95
N ILE A 245 -19.59 0.25 -11.27
CA ILE A 245 -19.38 0.51 -9.84
C ILE A 245 -18.77 1.90 -9.69
N PRO A 246 -19.53 2.89 -9.21
CA PRO A 246 -18.95 4.15 -8.78
C PRO A 246 -18.01 3.83 -7.60
N ASP A 247 -16.86 4.47 -7.56
CA ASP A 247 -15.89 4.40 -6.46
C ASP A 247 -15.13 3.07 -6.30
N ILE A 248 -14.64 2.51 -7.42
CA ILE A 248 -13.76 1.32 -7.43
C ILE A 248 -12.58 1.48 -6.44
N VAL A 249 -12.03 2.68 -6.31
CA VAL A 249 -10.89 2.95 -5.42
C VAL A 249 -11.27 2.76 -3.95
N GLU A 250 -12.44 3.25 -3.53
CA GLU A 250 -12.93 3.08 -2.16
C GLU A 250 -13.23 1.62 -1.84
N ARG A 251 -13.77 0.90 -2.80
CA ARG A 251 -13.99 -0.56 -2.67
C ARG A 251 -12.70 -1.34 -2.56
N MET A 252 -11.69 -0.99 -3.35
CA MET A 252 -10.37 -1.60 -3.23
C MET A 252 -9.73 -1.32 -1.88
N ASP A 253 -9.85 -0.11 -1.38
CA ASP A 253 -9.39 0.24 -0.04
C ASP A 253 -10.07 -0.63 1.02
N ALA A 254 -11.39 -0.75 0.95
CA ALA A 254 -12.17 -1.58 1.87
C ALA A 254 -11.77 -3.06 1.77
N PHE A 255 -11.52 -3.56 0.55
CA PHE A 255 -11.06 -4.92 0.34
C PHE A 255 -9.69 -5.18 0.99
N TYR A 256 -8.73 -4.28 0.80
CA TYR A 256 -7.40 -4.43 1.41
C TYR A 256 -7.43 -4.29 2.94
N GLU A 257 -8.26 -3.41 3.48
CA GLU A 257 -8.47 -3.30 4.92
C GLU A 257 -9.10 -4.57 5.51
N LEU A 258 -10.12 -5.09 4.86
CA LEU A 258 -10.77 -6.33 5.28
C LEU A 258 -9.82 -7.53 5.19
N LEU A 259 -9.08 -7.66 4.08
CA LEU A 259 -8.11 -8.73 3.89
C LEU A 259 -7.02 -8.69 4.98
N SER A 260 -6.46 -7.51 5.25
CA SER A 260 -5.47 -7.33 6.30
C SER A 260 -6.03 -7.70 7.69
N ALA A 261 -7.23 -7.21 8.01
CA ALA A 261 -7.89 -7.49 9.28
C ALA A 261 -8.21 -8.99 9.44
N MET A 262 -8.64 -9.64 8.38
CA MET A 262 -8.94 -11.06 8.35
C MET A 262 -7.69 -11.92 8.53
N LEU A 263 -6.59 -11.59 7.82
CA LEU A 263 -5.33 -12.30 7.98
C LEU A 263 -4.77 -12.16 9.40
N LEU A 264 -4.75 -10.94 9.93
CA LEU A 264 -4.29 -10.70 11.30
C LEU A 264 -5.19 -11.38 12.34
N GLY A 265 -6.50 -11.43 12.13
CA GLY A 265 -7.43 -12.15 12.98
C GLY A 265 -7.22 -13.67 12.93
N LEU A 266 -7.03 -14.24 11.74
CA LEU A 266 -6.75 -15.66 11.57
C LEU A 266 -5.43 -16.08 12.22
N LEU A 267 -4.36 -15.29 12.05
CA LEU A 267 -3.04 -15.56 12.63
C LEU A 267 -3.02 -15.58 14.16
N GLN A 268 -4.05 -15.05 14.84
CA GLN A 268 -4.19 -15.20 16.29
C GLN A 268 -4.58 -16.62 16.70
N HIS A 269 -5.16 -17.40 15.77
CA HIS A 269 -5.71 -18.73 16.06
C HIS A 269 -5.03 -19.85 15.30
N VAL A 270 -4.36 -19.55 14.17
CA VAL A 270 -3.68 -20.53 13.33
C VAL A 270 -2.23 -20.13 13.11
N SER A 271 -1.36 -21.12 12.90
CA SER A 271 0.07 -20.85 12.69
C SER A 271 0.35 -20.24 11.33
N THR A 272 -0.46 -20.59 10.31
CA THR A 272 -0.23 -20.11 8.95
C THR A 272 -1.53 -20.05 8.15
N VAL A 273 -1.61 -19.02 7.29
CA VAL A 273 -2.68 -18.87 6.31
C VAL A 273 -2.08 -18.97 4.91
N CYS A 274 -2.62 -19.86 4.09
CA CYS A 274 -2.25 -19.97 2.68
C CYS A 274 -3.26 -19.15 1.85
N VAL A 275 -2.80 -18.07 1.26
CA VAL A 275 -3.63 -17.17 0.45
C VAL A 275 -3.39 -17.47 -1.01
N SER A 276 -4.47 -17.72 -1.76
CA SER A 276 -4.41 -18.02 -3.19
C SER A 276 -5.26 -17.05 -3.99
N TRP A 277 -4.76 -16.65 -5.15
CA TRP A 277 -5.48 -15.77 -6.08
C TRP A 277 -5.14 -16.08 -7.53
N TYR A 278 -5.92 -15.56 -8.44
CA TYR A 278 -5.63 -15.68 -9.86
C TYR A 278 -4.69 -14.58 -10.32
N GLY A 279 -3.52 -14.94 -10.83
CA GLY A 279 -2.48 -14.02 -11.28
C GLY A 279 -2.50 -13.69 -12.79
N GLY A 280 -3.60 -14.01 -13.49
CA GLY A 280 -3.76 -13.81 -14.92
C GLY A 280 -3.40 -15.03 -15.76
N GLU A 281 -3.66 -14.98 -17.09
CA GLU A 281 -3.51 -16.12 -18.02
C GLU A 281 -2.11 -16.73 -18.04
N LYS A 282 -1.07 -15.91 -17.90
CA LYS A 282 0.33 -16.38 -18.01
C LYS A 282 0.83 -17.07 -16.74
N VAL A 283 0.28 -16.72 -15.60
CA VAL A 283 0.78 -17.14 -14.28
C VAL A 283 -0.14 -18.19 -13.64
N GLY A 284 -1.45 -18.13 -13.93
CA GLY A 284 -2.45 -19.03 -13.35
C GLY A 284 -2.72 -18.69 -11.88
N ILE A 285 -2.88 -19.72 -11.05
CA ILE A 285 -3.13 -19.56 -9.62
C ILE A 285 -1.80 -19.32 -8.91
N VAL A 286 -1.75 -18.24 -8.17
CA VAL A 286 -0.63 -17.87 -7.30
C VAL A 286 -1.03 -18.12 -5.86
N SER A 287 -0.12 -18.73 -5.08
CA SER A 287 -0.32 -18.95 -3.66
C SER A 287 0.82 -18.33 -2.87
N ALA A 288 0.50 -17.71 -1.75
CA ALA A 288 1.46 -17.19 -0.80
C ALA A 288 1.12 -17.67 0.60
N ARG A 289 2.13 -18.00 1.38
CA ARG A 289 2.00 -18.39 2.77
C ARG A 289 2.22 -17.15 3.65
N VAL A 290 1.39 -17.02 4.66
CA VAL A 290 1.45 -15.90 5.62
C VAL A 290 1.44 -16.50 7.03
N ALA A 291 2.51 -16.25 7.79
CA ALA A 291 2.67 -16.71 9.15
C ALA A 291 2.84 -15.55 10.14
N ASP A 292 3.19 -14.37 9.65
CA ASP A 292 3.38 -13.19 10.49
C ASP A 292 2.88 -11.90 9.80
N THR A 293 2.99 -10.78 10.53
CA THR A 293 2.58 -9.45 10.04
C THR A 293 3.49 -8.94 8.91
N ALA A 294 4.76 -9.35 8.87
CA ALA A 294 5.70 -8.94 7.84
C ALA A 294 5.36 -9.62 6.51
N GLU A 295 5.07 -10.92 6.54
CA GLU A 295 4.60 -11.68 5.37
C GLU A 295 3.22 -11.20 4.89
N CYS A 296 2.34 -10.76 5.81
CA CYS A 296 1.08 -10.10 5.45
C CYS A 296 1.32 -8.82 4.64
N ARG A 297 2.24 -7.97 5.06
CA ARG A 297 2.63 -6.77 4.31
C ARG A 297 3.26 -7.11 2.96
N GLU A 298 4.09 -8.15 2.90
CA GLU A 298 4.68 -8.62 1.65
C GLU A 298 3.61 -9.11 0.67
N LEU A 299 2.64 -9.89 1.15
CA LEU A 299 1.49 -10.31 0.37
C LEU A 299 0.72 -9.11 -0.20
N LEU A 300 0.38 -8.13 0.65
CA LEU A 300 -0.31 -6.92 0.23
C LEU A 300 0.48 -6.15 -0.83
N SER A 301 1.81 -6.05 -0.67
CA SER A 301 2.67 -5.40 -1.66
C SER A 301 2.60 -6.08 -3.03
N ARG A 302 2.57 -7.40 -3.06
CA ARG A 302 2.39 -8.17 -4.30
C ARG A 302 1.01 -7.97 -4.92
N LEU A 303 -0.04 -7.89 -4.08
CA LEU A 303 -1.41 -7.63 -4.55
C LEU A 303 -1.57 -6.21 -5.12
N PHE A 304 -0.85 -5.22 -4.59
CA PHE A 304 -0.86 -3.85 -5.12
C PHE A 304 -0.24 -3.71 -6.53
N GLU A 305 0.58 -4.67 -6.95
CA GLU A 305 1.16 -4.72 -8.29
C GLU A 305 0.23 -5.33 -9.34
N ILE A 306 -0.86 -5.97 -8.90
CA ILE A 306 -1.80 -6.64 -9.79
C ILE A 306 -2.75 -5.62 -10.40
N ASP A 307 -2.87 -5.62 -11.72
CA ASP A 307 -3.90 -4.87 -12.42
C ASP A 307 -5.21 -5.65 -12.43
N PHE A 308 -6.13 -5.26 -11.54
CA PHE A 308 -7.44 -5.90 -11.45
C PHE A 308 -8.34 -5.62 -12.67
N LEU A 309 -8.03 -4.60 -13.45
CA LEU A 309 -8.81 -4.25 -14.64
C LEU A 309 -8.48 -5.16 -15.84
N ASP A 310 -7.30 -5.79 -15.83
CA ASP A 310 -6.84 -6.70 -16.91
C ASP A 310 -7.20 -8.17 -16.62
N GLN A 311 -7.89 -8.47 -15.51
CA GLN A 311 -8.28 -9.84 -15.17
C GLN A 311 -9.55 -10.26 -15.91
N GLU A 312 -9.53 -11.44 -16.54
CA GLU A 312 -10.71 -12.04 -17.13
C GLU A 312 -11.52 -12.80 -16.05
N PRO A 313 -12.65 -12.25 -15.57
CA PRO A 313 -13.40 -12.81 -14.45
C PRO A 313 -13.94 -14.21 -14.73
N GLU A 314 -14.35 -14.50 -15.96
CA GLU A 314 -14.91 -15.80 -16.33
C GLU A 314 -13.91 -16.98 -16.17
N LYS A 315 -12.63 -16.74 -16.50
CA LYS A 315 -11.60 -17.78 -16.34
C LYS A 315 -11.22 -17.99 -14.88
N ALA A 316 -11.15 -16.91 -14.11
CA ALA A 316 -10.93 -16.99 -12.68
C ALA A 316 -12.04 -17.81 -12.00
N HIS A 317 -13.31 -17.54 -12.29
CA HIS A 317 -14.45 -18.28 -11.76
C HIS A 317 -14.42 -19.77 -12.08
N LEU A 318 -14.03 -20.17 -13.30
CA LEU A 318 -13.92 -21.56 -13.68
C LEU A 318 -12.85 -22.29 -12.87
N LEU A 319 -11.67 -21.69 -12.73
CA LEU A 319 -10.57 -22.28 -11.95
C LEU A 319 -10.92 -22.36 -10.46
N PHE A 320 -11.60 -21.36 -9.93
CA PHE A 320 -12.02 -21.34 -8.53
C PHE A 320 -13.14 -22.36 -8.26
N ARG A 321 -14.06 -22.57 -9.18
CA ARG A 321 -15.11 -23.58 -9.06
C ARG A 321 -14.52 -24.99 -8.89
N ASP A 322 -13.48 -25.29 -9.66
CA ASP A 322 -12.83 -26.60 -9.58
C ASP A 322 -12.07 -26.78 -8.25
N LEU A 323 -11.47 -25.71 -7.71
CA LEU A 323 -10.82 -25.71 -6.39
C LEU A 323 -11.82 -25.77 -5.23
N THR A 324 -12.99 -25.14 -5.36
CA THR A 324 -14.01 -25.10 -4.29
C THR A 324 -14.85 -26.36 -4.22
N ALA A 325 -14.92 -27.13 -5.30
CA ALA A 325 -15.74 -28.36 -5.34
C ALA A 325 -15.27 -29.42 -4.35
N ASP A 326 -13.95 -29.48 -4.08
CA ASP A 326 -13.34 -30.54 -3.27
C ASP A 326 -13.02 -30.17 -1.81
N GLN A 327 -13.19 -28.87 -1.42
CA GLN A 327 -12.75 -28.41 -0.09
C GLN A 327 -13.87 -27.70 0.69
N ALA A 328 -14.54 -28.44 1.58
CA ALA A 328 -15.57 -27.89 2.46
C ALA A 328 -15.06 -26.78 3.41
N ASN A 329 -13.75 -26.72 3.67
CA ASN A 329 -13.10 -25.83 4.64
C ASN A 329 -12.34 -24.67 3.99
N LEU A 330 -12.58 -24.38 2.71
CA LEU A 330 -11.95 -23.28 2.02
C LEU A 330 -12.66 -21.96 2.37
N MET A 331 -11.91 -21.03 2.91
CA MET A 331 -12.39 -19.65 3.08
C MET A 331 -12.24 -18.90 1.77
N ARG A 332 -13.20 -18.05 1.43
CA ARG A 332 -13.20 -17.25 0.21
C ARG A 332 -13.60 -15.83 0.53
N LEU A 333 -12.78 -14.88 0.08
CA LEU A 333 -13.04 -13.46 0.15
C LEU A 333 -13.19 -12.89 -1.25
N THR A 334 -14.33 -12.27 -1.53
CA THR A 334 -14.60 -11.67 -2.84
C THR A 334 -14.32 -10.17 -2.82
N SER A 335 -14.05 -9.60 -3.98
CA SER A 335 -13.93 -8.14 -4.16
C SER A 335 -15.21 -7.38 -3.80
N GLY A 336 -16.37 -8.07 -3.81
CA GLY A 336 -17.64 -7.55 -3.32
C GLY A 336 -17.77 -7.52 -1.80
N LEU A 337 -16.66 -7.69 -1.05
CA LEU A 337 -16.59 -7.72 0.41
C LEU A 337 -17.46 -8.82 1.05
N CYS A 338 -17.65 -9.93 0.32
CA CYS A 338 -18.36 -11.09 0.84
C CYS A 338 -17.36 -12.15 1.30
N TRP A 339 -17.55 -12.61 2.54
CA TRP A 339 -16.76 -13.67 3.13
C TRP A 339 -17.55 -14.96 3.20
N TYR A 340 -17.01 -16.00 2.61
CA TYR A 340 -17.61 -17.33 2.57
C TYR A 340 -16.73 -18.35 3.27
N CYS A 341 -17.36 -19.35 3.87
CA CYS A 341 -16.73 -20.57 4.29
C CYS A 341 -17.38 -21.74 3.53
N GLY A 342 -16.60 -22.40 2.67
CA GLY A 342 -17.12 -23.33 1.69
C GLY A 342 -18.13 -22.64 0.76
N GLN A 343 -19.39 -23.07 0.82
CA GLN A 343 -20.49 -22.46 0.07
C GLN A 343 -21.37 -21.52 0.90
N THR A 344 -21.14 -21.42 2.21
CA THR A 344 -21.97 -20.62 3.11
C THR A 344 -21.42 -19.19 3.21
N LEU A 345 -22.28 -18.20 2.98
CA LEU A 345 -21.93 -16.79 3.24
C LEU A 345 -21.88 -16.59 4.76
N ILE A 346 -20.71 -16.23 5.29
CA ILE A 346 -20.55 -15.86 6.71
C ILE A 346 -21.02 -14.43 6.92
N GLN A 347 -20.49 -13.51 6.12
CA GLN A 347 -20.76 -12.09 6.25
C GLN A 347 -20.59 -11.37 4.93
N GLN A 348 -21.43 -10.36 4.70
CA GLN A 348 -21.24 -9.34 3.68
C GLN A 348 -20.93 -8.03 4.40
N PHE A 349 -19.77 -7.47 4.15
CA PHE A 349 -19.32 -6.22 4.77
C PHE A 349 -19.76 -5.03 3.95
N SER A 350 -19.95 -3.89 4.65
CA SER A 350 -20.31 -2.63 4.00
C SER A 350 -19.13 -1.68 3.98
N GLU A 351 -18.83 -1.08 2.83
CA GLU A 351 -17.77 -0.08 2.69
C GLU A 351 -17.92 1.08 3.71
N LEU A 352 -19.16 1.50 3.97
CA LEU A 352 -19.47 2.63 4.87
C LEU A 352 -19.30 2.31 6.36
N ASN A 353 -19.47 1.05 6.75
CA ASN A 353 -19.46 0.63 8.15
C ASN A 353 -18.27 -0.29 8.49
N LEU A 354 -17.35 -0.47 7.55
CA LEU A 354 -16.27 -1.44 7.67
C LEU A 354 -15.44 -1.27 8.96
N ASP A 355 -15.14 -0.05 9.35
CA ASP A 355 -14.41 0.26 10.58
C ASP A 355 -15.11 -0.33 11.83
N ARG A 356 -16.45 -0.18 11.93
CA ARG A 356 -17.24 -0.73 13.03
C ARG A 356 -17.38 -2.24 12.95
N GLU A 357 -17.56 -2.76 11.74
CA GLU A 357 -17.68 -4.20 11.51
C GLU A 357 -16.39 -4.93 11.88
N ILE A 358 -15.22 -4.33 11.65
CA ILE A 358 -13.93 -4.91 12.05
C ILE A 358 -13.72 -4.83 13.58
N GLU A 359 -14.05 -3.70 14.21
CA GLU A 359 -13.71 -3.44 15.61
C GLU A 359 -14.73 -3.97 16.62
N ASP A 360 -16.03 -3.90 16.28
CA ASP A 360 -17.10 -4.14 17.27
C ASP A 360 -17.75 -5.52 17.14
N GLN A 361 -17.51 -6.25 16.05
CA GLN A 361 -18.20 -7.52 15.79
C GLN A 361 -17.30 -8.73 16.00
N ILE A 362 -17.88 -9.78 16.59
CA ILE A 362 -17.23 -11.08 16.73
C ILE A 362 -17.88 -12.04 15.74
N TYR A 363 -17.06 -12.62 14.86
CA TYR A 363 -17.51 -13.53 13.82
C TYR A 363 -17.33 -14.98 14.27
N GLN A 364 -18.41 -15.73 14.30
CA GLN A 364 -18.39 -17.15 14.63
C GLN A 364 -18.10 -17.97 13.37
N ILE A 365 -17.04 -18.73 13.41
CA ILE A 365 -16.66 -19.64 12.32
C ILE A 365 -16.99 -21.06 12.78
N GLY A 366 -18.11 -21.57 12.28
CA GLY A 366 -18.53 -22.95 12.53
C GLY A 366 -17.91 -23.93 11.53
N GLY A 367 -17.37 -25.05 12.00
CA GLY A 367 -17.04 -26.21 11.15
C GLY A 367 -15.73 -26.13 10.35
N VAL A 368 -14.88 -25.14 10.55
CA VAL A 368 -13.67 -24.91 9.73
C VAL A 368 -12.38 -25.40 10.38
N LEU A 369 -12.37 -25.59 11.68
CA LEU A 369 -11.20 -26.12 12.39
C LEU A 369 -11.57 -27.42 13.10
N PRO A 370 -10.70 -28.45 13.01
CA PRO A 370 -10.91 -29.75 13.64
C PRO A 370 -10.84 -29.68 15.17
#